data_9a3cb6a9bcbb35f3279443a4ff1c28d1
#
_entry.id   9a3cb6a9bcbb35f3279443a4ff1c28d1
#
_cell.length_a   1.000
_cell.length_b   1.000
_cell.length_c   1.000
_cell.angle_alpha   90.00
_cell.angle_beta   90.00
_cell.angle_gamma   90.00
#
_symmetry.space_group_name_H-M   'P 1'
#
loop_
_entity.id
_entity.type
_entity.pdbx_description
1 polymer ?
#
loop_
_entity_poly.entity_id
_entity_poly.type
_entity_poly.pdbx_seq_one_letter_code
_entity_poly.pdbx_strand_id
1 'polypeptide(L)'
;MTGTLRADLIEGAARLAAADGEFGLMTAGWDGAIVLACGRESWRVPLKGGRPAAVEPLTALPAPAQDTVVITAAPAAWREFLSATPVPPYSDLFGAQRAGRMNVAPVLTTAPRHQAVRRFGWLLREAAGLTPLTPPVSPSPGRAHGEHDDAVGRYIHLDVEGVRHRLYYEEAGAGVPLLCHHTAAADARQWRHLLEDRRVTSRFRVIAYDLPYHGRSLPAGERWWAEEYVLTRGRAMGLAVTLAAALDLDRPVFVGSSIGGMLALDLARYHQDTFRAVIALQGGLRSSGGLSEEGMARMRRFRVDERLVDPALPGARQSGMMSPAAPEAGRQETMLHYAQSAPGVYAGDLYFHSVDHYLRGEAHLIDTGRCQVRLLTGEFDYAMVPISQTAAEEIPGATFTLMKGLGHFPMSEDHEQLMNYLLPVLADYA
;
A
#
# COMPACT_ATOMS: atom_id res chain seq x y z
N MET A 1 -13.78 14.14 27.38
CA MET A 1 -14.69 12.99 27.58
C MET A 1 -14.16 11.87 26.71
N THR A 2 -13.64 10.82 27.30
CA THR A 2 -12.95 9.70 26.59
C THR A 2 -13.97 8.91 25.76
N GLY A 3 -13.75 8.88 24.47
CA GLY A 3 -14.66 8.34 23.46
C GLY A 3 -14.99 6.86 23.59
N THR A 4 -16.10 6.56 24.21
CA THR A 4 -16.73 5.24 24.14
C THR A 4 -17.82 5.28 23.06
N LEU A 5 -17.97 4.26 22.25
CA LEU A 5 -19.04 4.17 21.28
C LEU A 5 -20.40 4.17 22.03
N ARG A 6 -21.32 5.07 21.64
CA ARG A 6 -22.61 5.28 22.30
C ARG A 6 -23.66 5.67 21.26
N ALA A 7 -24.94 5.50 21.60
CA ALA A 7 -26.07 5.80 20.70
C ALA A 7 -26.04 7.23 20.16
N ASP A 8 -25.86 8.22 21.05
CA ASP A 8 -25.81 9.64 20.69
C ASP A 8 -24.71 10.00 19.69
N LEU A 9 -23.54 9.33 19.82
CA LEU A 9 -22.42 9.48 18.89
C LEU A 9 -22.76 8.87 17.52
N ILE A 10 -23.36 7.70 17.51
CA ILE A 10 -23.77 7.02 16.27
C ILE A 10 -24.86 7.81 15.55
N GLU A 11 -25.81 8.36 16.30
CA GLU A 11 -26.84 9.26 15.76
C GLU A 11 -26.21 10.54 15.17
N GLY A 12 -25.20 11.10 15.84
CA GLY A 12 -24.42 12.22 15.33
C GLY A 12 -23.77 11.88 13.98
N ALA A 13 -23.08 10.75 13.91
CA ALA A 13 -22.46 10.27 12.68
C ALA A 13 -23.46 9.99 11.57
N ALA A 14 -24.63 9.42 11.89
CA ALA A 14 -25.69 9.19 10.91
C ALA A 14 -26.24 10.50 10.34
N ARG A 15 -26.41 11.54 11.20
CA ARG A 15 -26.79 12.89 10.73
C ARG A 15 -25.75 13.51 9.81
N LEU A 16 -24.46 13.41 10.15
CA LEU A 16 -23.37 13.87 9.30
C LEU A 16 -23.36 13.11 7.97
N ALA A 17 -23.50 11.78 7.99
CA ALA A 17 -23.53 10.93 6.82
C ALA A 17 -24.73 11.27 5.88
N ALA A 18 -25.87 11.64 6.42
CA ALA A 18 -27.03 12.05 5.62
C ALA A 18 -26.79 13.36 4.84
N ALA A 19 -25.87 14.22 5.32
CA ALA A 19 -25.49 15.47 4.68
C ALA A 19 -24.17 15.36 3.88
N ASP A 20 -23.42 14.25 4.03
CA ASP A 20 -22.14 14.04 3.40
C ASP A 20 -22.30 13.57 1.94
N GLY A 21 -21.83 14.40 0.99
CA GLY A 21 -21.96 14.10 -0.44
C GLY A 21 -21.13 12.88 -0.88
N GLU A 22 -19.95 12.67 -0.28
CA GLU A 22 -19.10 11.52 -0.56
C GLU A 22 -19.77 10.23 -0.10
N PHE A 23 -20.26 10.20 1.14
CA PHE A 23 -21.01 9.05 1.67
C PHE A 23 -22.23 8.75 0.81
N GLY A 24 -23.00 9.78 0.43
CA GLY A 24 -24.18 9.63 -0.42
C GLY A 24 -23.89 9.02 -1.79
N LEU A 25 -22.77 9.40 -2.43
CA LEU A 25 -22.33 8.79 -3.69
C LEU A 25 -21.98 7.31 -3.53
N MET A 26 -21.24 6.97 -2.49
CA MET A 26 -20.76 5.60 -2.23
C MET A 26 -21.89 4.66 -1.79
N THR A 27 -22.93 5.18 -1.20
CA THR A 27 -24.10 4.42 -0.73
C THR A 27 -25.29 4.45 -1.68
N ALA A 28 -25.19 5.12 -2.81
CA ALA A 28 -26.30 5.24 -3.76
C ALA A 28 -26.91 3.88 -4.11
N GLY A 29 -28.23 3.74 -3.92
CA GLY A 29 -28.96 2.49 -4.14
C GLY A 29 -28.70 1.39 -3.10
N TRP A 30 -28.02 1.69 -2.00
CA TRP A 30 -27.83 0.72 -0.93
C TRP A 30 -29.03 0.71 0.03
N ASP A 31 -29.84 -0.35 -0.07
CA ASP A 31 -30.85 -0.70 0.92
C ASP A 31 -30.28 -1.76 1.85
N GLY A 32 -30.03 -1.39 3.12
CA GLY A 32 -29.35 -2.27 4.04
C GLY A 32 -29.03 -1.62 5.39
N ALA A 33 -27.88 -1.92 5.98
CA ALA A 33 -27.51 -1.33 7.25
C ALA A 33 -26.00 -1.38 7.53
N ILE A 34 -25.53 -0.42 8.35
CA ILE A 34 -24.28 -0.50 9.09
C ILE A 34 -24.63 -0.78 10.55
N VAL A 35 -24.09 -1.88 11.08
CA VAL A 35 -24.27 -2.28 12.48
C VAL A 35 -22.96 -2.10 13.22
N LEU A 36 -23.02 -1.46 14.39
CA LEU A 36 -21.87 -1.24 15.24
C LEU A 36 -22.09 -1.93 16.58
N ALA A 37 -21.08 -2.66 17.06
CA ALA A 37 -21.14 -3.34 18.34
C ALA A 37 -19.92 -3.01 19.21
N CYS A 38 -20.18 -2.74 20.49
CA CYS A 38 -19.21 -2.41 21.51
C CYS A 38 -19.49 -3.23 22.77
N GLY A 39 -18.77 -4.29 22.98
CA GLY A 39 -19.03 -5.21 24.10
C GLY A 39 -20.39 -5.89 23.97
N ARG A 40 -21.33 -5.58 24.87
CA ARG A 40 -22.69 -6.14 24.86
C ARG A 40 -23.72 -5.23 24.18
N GLU A 41 -23.35 -4.01 23.86
CA GLU A 41 -24.25 -3.04 23.23
C GLU A 41 -24.05 -3.05 21.72
N SER A 42 -25.14 -2.90 20.98
CA SER A 42 -25.10 -2.83 19.53
C SER A 42 -26.22 -1.96 18.97
N TRP A 43 -25.93 -1.34 17.83
CA TRP A 43 -26.82 -0.41 17.17
C TRP A 43 -26.81 -0.64 15.68
N ARG A 44 -27.95 -0.43 15.06
CA ARG A 44 -28.16 -0.48 13.63
C ARG A 44 -28.39 0.91 13.08
N VAL A 45 -27.69 1.26 12.02
CA VAL A 45 -27.91 2.44 11.17
C VAL A 45 -28.53 1.93 9.87
N PRO A 46 -29.88 1.94 9.72
CA PRO A 46 -30.51 1.51 8.48
C PRO A 46 -30.18 2.47 7.35
N LEU A 47 -30.06 1.94 6.14
CA LEU A 47 -29.87 2.69 4.90
C LEU A 47 -31.06 2.43 3.98
N LYS A 48 -31.69 3.49 3.46
CA LYS A 48 -32.73 3.44 2.44
C LYS A 48 -32.30 4.28 1.24
N GLY A 49 -32.14 3.65 0.08
CA GLY A 49 -31.62 4.33 -1.09
C GLY A 49 -30.25 5.00 -0.84
N GLY A 50 -29.45 4.43 0.07
CA GLY A 50 -28.17 4.98 0.51
C GLY A 50 -28.23 6.05 1.61
N ARG A 51 -29.41 6.44 2.06
CA ARG A 51 -29.55 7.46 3.12
C ARG A 51 -29.71 6.83 4.49
N PRO A 52 -28.93 7.26 5.50
CA PRO A 52 -29.11 6.81 6.87
C PRO A 52 -30.50 7.18 7.41
N ALA A 53 -31.14 6.22 8.09
CA ALA A 53 -32.37 6.42 8.85
C ALA A 53 -32.09 6.49 10.36
N ALA A 54 -33.12 6.50 11.18
CA ALA A 54 -32.99 6.56 12.64
C ALA A 54 -32.18 5.35 13.16
N VAL A 55 -31.30 5.63 14.11
CA VAL A 55 -30.47 4.60 14.76
C VAL A 55 -31.32 3.74 15.68
N GLU A 56 -31.19 2.43 15.60
CA GLU A 56 -31.96 1.45 16.35
C GLU A 56 -31.05 0.66 17.29
N PRO A 57 -31.35 0.56 18.59
CA PRO A 57 -30.63 -0.38 19.46
C PRO A 57 -30.98 -1.81 19.07
N LEU A 58 -30.03 -2.73 19.20
CA LEU A 58 -30.22 -4.15 18.90
C LEU A 58 -30.09 -5.00 20.15
N THR A 59 -30.93 -6.01 20.26
CA THR A 59 -30.87 -7.03 21.33
C THR A 59 -29.99 -8.22 20.94
N ALA A 60 -29.74 -8.42 19.64
CA ALA A 60 -28.85 -9.44 19.10
C ALA A 60 -28.21 -8.95 17.79
N LEU A 61 -26.99 -9.39 17.53
CA LEU A 61 -26.30 -9.07 16.28
C LEU A 61 -26.92 -9.84 15.12
N PRO A 62 -27.23 -9.17 13.99
CA PRO A 62 -27.64 -9.87 12.78
C PRO A 62 -26.47 -10.63 12.15
N ALA A 63 -26.77 -11.64 11.35
CA ALA A 63 -25.74 -12.24 10.50
C ALA A 63 -25.23 -11.22 9.48
N PRO A 64 -23.90 -11.14 9.27
CA PRO A 64 -23.34 -10.28 8.22
C PRO A 64 -23.84 -10.73 6.83
N ALA A 65 -24.20 -9.76 6.00
CA ALA A 65 -24.65 -9.96 4.61
C ALA A 65 -24.13 -8.83 3.73
N GLN A 66 -24.18 -8.96 2.42
CA GLN A 66 -23.68 -7.91 1.51
C GLN A 66 -24.43 -6.59 1.63
N ASP A 67 -25.66 -6.61 2.12
CA ASP A 67 -26.47 -5.44 2.43
C ASP A 67 -26.35 -4.99 3.90
N THR A 68 -25.80 -5.83 4.78
CA THR A 68 -25.71 -5.56 6.22
C THR A 68 -24.29 -5.77 6.71
N VAL A 69 -23.57 -4.66 6.88
CA VAL A 69 -22.17 -4.66 7.37
C VAL A 69 -22.18 -4.57 8.89
N VAL A 70 -21.52 -5.51 9.54
CA VAL A 70 -21.40 -5.60 11.01
C VAL A 70 -19.99 -5.30 11.44
N ILE A 71 -19.79 -4.23 12.22
CA ILE A 71 -18.50 -3.81 12.77
C ILE A 71 -18.51 -4.13 14.26
N THR A 72 -17.63 -5.03 14.69
CA THR A 72 -17.52 -5.43 16.08
C THR A 72 -16.14 -5.17 16.64
N ALA A 73 -16.09 -4.62 17.85
CA ALA A 73 -14.84 -4.44 18.58
C ALA A 73 -15.04 -4.40 20.08
N ALA A 74 -13.97 -4.68 20.83
CA ALA A 74 -13.95 -4.48 22.28
C ALA A 74 -14.04 -2.99 22.63
N PRO A 75 -14.59 -2.62 23.80
CA PRO A 75 -14.66 -1.20 24.23
C PRO A 75 -13.31 -0.47 24.19
N ALA A 76 -12.22 -1.16 24.50
CA ALA A 76 -10.87 -0.59 24.45
C ALA A 76 -10.48 -0.20 23.01
N ALA A 77 -10.79 -1.03 22.01
CA ALA A 77 -10.50 -0.75 20.61
C ALA A 77 -11.29 0.46 20.10
N TRP A 78 -12.56 0.57 20.47
CA TRP A 78 -13.36 1.75 20.16
C TRP A 78 -12.82 3.03 20.82
N ARG A 79 -12.34 2.96 22.08
CA ARG A 79 -11.69 4.10 22.73
C ARG A 79 -10.45 4.58 22.00
N GLU A 80 -9.61 3.65 21.57
CA GLU A 80 -8.42 4.00 20.77
C GLU A 80 -8.81 4.62 19.41
N PHE A 81 -9.75 4.01 18.69
CA PHE A 81 -10.24 4.55 17.41
C PHE A 81 -10.84 5.95 17.57
N LEU A 82 -11.53 6.23 18.67
CA LEU A 82 -12.14 7.51 19.00
C LEU A 82 -11.23 8.40 19.87
N SER A 83 -9.92 8.17 19.90
CA SER A 83 -8.95 9.07 20.57
C SER A 83 -8.54 10.22 19.63
N ALA A 84 -8.08 11.33 20.19
CA ALA A 84 -7.61 12.47 19.39
C ALA A 84 -6.38 12.10 18.54
N THR A 85 -5.49 11.27 19.10
CA THR A 85 -4.27 10.77 18.47
C THR A 85 -4.26 9.25 18.54
N PRO A 86 -5.04 8.56 17.68
CA PRO A 86 -5.12 7.09 17.70
C PRO A 86 -3.75 6.50 17.35
N VAL A 87 -3.30 5.56 18.17
CA VAL A 87 -2.09 4.81 17.83
C VAL A 87 -2.36 3.83 16.68
N PRO A 88 -1.38 3.53 15.82
CA PRO A 88 -1.55 2.45 14.84
C PRO A 88 -1.91 1.13 15.53
N PRO A 89 -2.89 0.34 15.02
CA PRO A 89 -3.61 0.48 13.76
C PRO A 89 -4.99 1.17 13.87
N TYR A 90 -5.31 1.83 14.97
CA TYR A 90 -6.65 2.34 15.26
C TYR A 90 -7.03 3.64 14.54
N SER A 91 -6.17 4.18 13.71
CA SER A 91 -6.44 5.37 12.90
C SER A 91 -7.45 5.13 11.75
N ASP A 92 -7.65 3.87 11.36
CA ASP A 92 -8.57 3.45 10.32
C ASP A 92 -9.25 2.13 10.70
N LEU A 93 -10.54 1.95 10.36
CA LEU A 93 -11.32 0.74 10.67
C LEU A 93 -10.72 -0.51 10.03
N PHE A 94 -10.28 -0.41 8.77
CA PHE A 94 -9.71 -1.54 8.03
C PHE A 94 -8.26 -1.80 8.41
N GLY A 95 -7.52 -0.78 8.84
CA GLY A 95 -6.24 -0.94 9.51
C GLY A 95 -6.38 -1.76 10.80
N ALA A 96 -7.33 -1.40 11.64
CA ALA A 96 -7.65 -2.13 12.88
C ALA A 96 -8.16 -3.55 12.61
N GLN A 97 -8.96 -3.76 11.56
CA GLN A 97 -9.40 -5.09 11.12
C GLN A 97 -8.22 -5.97 10.70
N ARG A 98 -7.32 -5.44 9.89
CA ARG A 98 -6.13 -6.16 9.42
C ARG A 98 -5.25 -6.62 10.58
N ALA A 99 -5.17 -5.83 11.64
CA ALA A 99 -4.46 -6.18 12.87
C ALA A 99 -5.25 -7.10 13.82
N GLY A 100 -6.45 -7.54 13.46
CA GLY A 100 -7.31 -8.35 14.33
C GLY A 100 -7.83 -7.61 15.56
N ARG A 101 -7.87 -6.27 15.54
CA ARG A 101 -8.32 -5.43 16.66
C ARG A 101 -9.80 -5.05 16.55
N MET A 102 -10.32 -5.02 15.35
CA MET A 102 -11.73 -4.86 15.03
C MET A 102 -12.12 -5.90 13.98
N ASN A 103 -13.41 -6.18 13.84
CA ASN A 103 -13.91 -7.05 12.80
C ASN A 103 -14.97 -6.30 11.97
N VAL A 104 -14.81 -6.27 10.65
CA VAL A 104 -15.77 -5.75 9.69
C VAL A 104 -16.22 -6.90 8.80
N ALA A 105 -17.46 -7.29 8.88
CA ALA A 105 -18.01 -8.45 8.17
C ALA A 105 -19.34 -8.07 7.47
N PRO A 106 -19.64 -8.65 6.30
CA PRO A 106 -18.82 -9.60 5.54
C PRO A 106 -17.59 -8.94 4.92
N VAL A 107 -16.74 -9.72 4.25
CA VAL A 107 -15.70 -9.16 3.37
C VAL A 107 -16.40 -8.40 2.25
N LEU A 108 -16.15 -7.10 2.16
CA LEU A 108 -16.78 -6.24 1.16
C LEU A 108 -16.18 -6.50 -0.22
N THR A 109 -17.05 -6.63 -1.22
CA THR A 109 -16.69 -7.04 -2.58
C THR A 109 -16.75 -5.89 -3.60
N THR A 110 -17.15 -4.68 -3.16
CA THR A 110 -17.19 -3.49 -4.02
C THR A 110 -16.47 -2.32 -3.37
N ALA A 111 -15.78 -1.51 -4.18
CA ALA A 111 -15.05 -0.34 -3.73
C ALA A 111 -15.99 0.70 -3.06
N PRO A 112 -17.16 1.04 -3.62
CA PRO A 112 -18.06 2.00 -2.99
C PRO A 112 -18.46 1.60 -1.57
N ARG A 113 -18.82 0.33 -1.35
CA ARG A 113 -19.19 -0.15 -0.02
C ARG A 113 -18.07 -0.09 0.98
N HIS A 114 -16.88 -0.49 0.56
CA HIS A 114 -15.68 -0.40 1.37
C HIS A 114 -15.41 1.06 1.78
N GLN A 115 -15.43 1.98 0.83
CA GLN A 115 -15.23 3.40 1.09
C GLN A 115 -16.36 4.01 1.95
N ALA A 116 -17.61 3.64 1.72
CA ALA A 116 -18.72 4.11 2.54
C ALA A 116 -18.55 3.75 4.03
N VAL A 117 -18.17 2.49 4.30
CA VAL A 117 -17.92 2.03 5.68
C VAL A 117 -16.75 2.78 6.31
N ARG A 118 -15.67 2.99 5.54
CA ARG A 118 -14.52 3.77 5.98
C ARG A 118 -14.91 5.23 6.27
N ARG A 119 -15.64 5.87 5.36
CA ARG A 119 -16.13 7.23 5.53
C ARG A 119 -17.03 7.36 6.76
N PHE A 120 -17.92 6.39 7.00
CA PHE A 120 -18.75 6.37 8.20
C PHE A 120 -17.90 6.29 9.49
N GLY A 121 -16.81 5.54 9.48
CA GLY A 121 -15.84 5.52 10.58
C GLY A 121 -15.24 6.91 10.87
N TRP A 122 -14.94 7.67 9.85
CA TRP A 122 -14.44 9.04 10.00
C TRP A 122 -15.52 10.00 10.50
N LEU A 123 -16.76 9.85 10.01
CA LEU A 123 -17.91 10.63 10.52
C LEU A 123 -18.21 10.33 11.99
N LEU A 124 -17.93 9.10 12.49
CA LEU A 124 -17.99 8.81 13.92
C LEU A 124 -16.97 9.64 14.72
N ARG A 125 -15.75 9.80 14.20
CA ARG A 125 -14.72 10.64 14.83
C ARG A 125 -15.12 12.12 14.81
N GLU A 126 -15.67 12.60 13.71
CA GLU A 126 -16.17 13.96 13.56
C GLU A 126 -17.34 14.24 14.52
N ALA A 127 -18.28 13.31 14.65
CA ALA A 127 -19.37 13.39 15.63
C ALA A 127 -18.88 13.40 17.08
N ALA A 128 -17.71 12.80 17.35
CA ALA A 128 -17.04 12.89 18.64
C ALA A 128 -16.30 14.22 18.85
N GLY A 129 -16.35 15.16 17.93
CA GLY A 129 -15.65 16.44 17.98
C GLY A 129 -14.14 16.32 17.72
N LEU A 130 -13.70 15.25 17.08
CA LEU A 130 -12.28 15.01 16.76
C LEU A 130 -11.93 15.65 15.42
N THR A 131 -10.77 16.31 15.37
CA THR A 131 -10.22 16.89 14.15
C THR A 131 -9.86 15.79 13.16
N PRO A 132 -10.07 15.98 11.84
CA PRO A 132 -9.53 15.11 10.83
C PRO A 132 -8.02 14.92 11.00
N LEU A 133 -7.53 13.70 10.84
CA LEU A 133 -6.11 13.38 10.96
C LEU A 133 -5.31 13.83 9.73
N THR A 134 -5.98 14.09 8.62
CA THR A 134 -5.38 14.51 7.36
C THR A 134 -4.98 15.99 7.41
N PRO A 135 -3.71 16.35 7.18
CA PRO A 135 -3.30 17.74 7.12
C PRO A 135 -3.90 18.43 5.88
N PRO A 136 -4.01 19.76 5.88
CA PRO A 136 -4.40 20.50 4.68
C PRO A 136 -3.37 20.28 3.57
N VAL A 137 -3.85 20.18 2.33
CA VAL A 137 -3.01 20.05 1.14
C VAL A 137 -2.19 21.32 0.95
N SER A 138 -0.87 21.22 0.99
CA SER A 138 0.01 22.28 0.51
C SER A 138 0.11 22.19 -1.01
N PRO A 139 -0.20 23.25 -1.77
CA PRO A 139 -0.03 23.21 -3.22
C PRO A 139 1.46 23.02 -3.53
N SER A 140 1.79 22.01 -4.31
CA SER A 140 3.12 21.91 -4.93
C SER A 140 3.36 23.13 -5.80
N PRO A 141 4.58 23.70 -5.81
CA PRO A 141 4.90 24.77 -6.75
C PRO A 141 4.69 24.22 -8.17
N GLY A 142 3.65 24.71 -8.84
CA GLY A 142 3.31 24.31 -10.20
C GLY A 142 4.41 24.72 -11.17
N ARG A 143 4.64 23.90 -12.19
CA ARG A 143 5.47 24.29 -13.35
C ARG A 143 4.77 25.39 -14.16
N ALA A 144 5.56 26.21 -14.86
CA ALA A 144 5.00 27.23 -15.73
C ALA A 144 4.26 26.60 -16.92
N HIS A 145 3.27 27.33 -17.49
CA HIS A 145 2.55 26.85 -18.66
C HIS A 145 3.53 26.61 -19.82
N GLY A 146 3.51 25.40 -20.40
CA GLY A 146 4.40 25.01 -21.52
C GLY A 146 5.80 24.54 -21.08
N GLU A 147 6.11 24.51 -19.77
CA GLU A 147 7.34 23.90 -19.26
C GLU A 147 7.27 22.38 -19.35
N HIS A 148 8.30 21.78 -19.96
CA HIS A 148 8.41 20.32 -20.01
C HIS A 148 8.88 19.75 -18.67
N ASP A 149 8.45 18.53 -18.40
CA ASP A 149 8.99 17.74 -17.28
C ASP A 149 10.40 17.23 -17.58
N ASP A 150 11.22 17.05 -16.54
CA ASP A 150 12.57 16.50 -16.70
C ASP A 150 12.52 14.96 -16.88
N ALA A 151 11.43 14.32 -16.47
CA ALA A 151 11.23 12.89 -16.61
C ALA A 151 10.91 12.50 -18.06
N VAL A 152 11.65 11.51 -18.60
CA VAL A 152 11.47 11.00 -19.96
C VAL A 152 11.11 9.52 -19.92
N GLY A 153 9.97 9.17 -20.52
CA GLY A 153 9.51 7.79 -20.65
C GLY A 153 10.01 7.10 -21.91
N ARG A 154 10.41 5.83 -21.79
CA ARG A 154 10.94 5.02 -22.90
C ARG A 154 10.47 3.57 -22.80
N TYR A 155 10.63 2.83 -23.89
CA TYR A 155 10.47 1.38 -23.93
C TYR A 155 11.80 0.70 -24.22
N ILE A 156 12.05 -0.42 -23.56
CA ILE A 156 13.20 -1.27 -23.77
C ILE A 156 12.77 -2.73 -23.95
N HIS A 157 13.47 -3.50 -24.78
CA HIS A 157 13.22 -4.92 -24.96
C HIS A 157 14.24 -5.72 -24.17
N LEU A 158 13.77 -6.59 -23.28
CA LEU A 158 14.59 -7.43 -22.42
C LEU A 158 14.20 -8.89 -22.58
N ASP A 159 15.19 -9.79 -22.61
CA ASP A 159 14.98 -11.23 -22.55
C ASP A 159 15.23 -11.70 -21.12
N VAL A 160 14.18 -12.21 -20.47
CA VAL A 160 14.23 -12.72 -19.09
C VAL A 160 13.57 -14.10 -19.07
N GLU A 161 14.26 -15.11 -18.56
CA GLU A 161 13.81 -16.51 -18.51
C GLU A 161 13.30 -17.03 -19.88
N GLY A 162 13.95 -16.61 -20.97
CA GLY A 162 13.61 -17.01 -22.32
C GLY A 162 12.36 -16.30 -22.91
N VAL A 163 11.82 -15.33 -22.21
CA VAL A 163 10.67 -14.54 -22.66
C VAL A 163 11.11 -13.12 -22.97
N ARG A 164 10.73 -12.64 -24.17
CA ARG A 164 10.97 -11.25 -24.60
C ARG A 164 9.90 -10.33 -24.02
N HIS A 165 10.32 -9.37 -23.16
CA HIS A 165 9.47 -8.34 -22.59
C HIS A 165 9.71 -6.99 -23.24
N ARG A 166 8.66 -6.22 -23.49
CA ARG A 166 8.72 -4.80 -23.83
C ARG A 166 8.38 -4.01 -22.58
N LEU A 167 9.42 -3.58 -21.83
CA LEU A 167 9.28 -2.82 -20.60
C LEU A 167 9.20 -1.32 -20.87
N TYR A 168 8.32 -0.67 -20.14
CA TYR A 168 8.32 0.79 -20.00
C TYR A 168 9.12 1.20 -18.76
N TYR A 169 9.86 2.30 -18.88
CA TYR A 169 10.51 2.97 -17.77
C TYR A 169 10.53 4.48 -17.97
N GLU A 170 10.62 5.21 -16.88
CA GLU A 170 10.84 6.66 -16.84
C GLU A 170 12.18 6.93 -16.18
N GLU A 171 12.89 7.95 -16.68
CA GLU A 171 14.17 8.36 -16.09
C GLU A 171 14.27 9.88 -16.00
N ALA A 172 14.95 10.38 -14.96
CA ALA A 172 15.28 11.79 -14.77
C ALA A 172 16.60 11.94 -14.03
N GLY A 173 17.27 13.08 -14.28
CA GLY A 173 18.54 13.41 -13.62
C GLY A 173 19.75 12.72 -14.21
N ALA A 174 20.88 12.89 -13.51
CA ALA A 174 22.17 12.33 -13.87
C ALA A 174 23.02 12.05 -12.60
N GLY A 175 24.02 11.20 -12.72
CA GLY A 175 24.89 10.82 -11.61
C GLY A 175 24.75 9.37 -11.22
N VAL A 176 24.76 9.07 -9.92
CA VAL A 176 24.65 7.68 -9.42
C VAL A 176 23.31 7.06 -9.83
N PRO A 177 23.28 5.87 -10.45
CA PRO A 177 22.03 5.24 -10.83
C PRO A 177 21.19 4.84 -9.60
N LEU A 178 19.91 5.20 -9.62
CA LEU A 178 18.91 4.84 -8.60
C LEU A 178 17.75 4.12 -9.28
N LEU A 179 17.67 2.81 -9.11
CA LEU A 179 16.65 1.96 -9.73
C LEU A 179 15.49 1.75 -8.77
N CYS A 180 14.29 2.20 -9.16
CA CYS A 180 13.08 2.24 -8.33
C CYS A 180 12.07 1.16 -8.74
N HIS A 181 11.58 0.37 -7.77
CA HIS A 181 10.59 -0.69 -7.98
C HIS A 181 9.30 -0.41 -7.20
N HIS A 182 8.17 -0.49 -7.90
CA HIS A 182 6.83 -0.21 -7.37
C HIS A 182 6.30 -1.32 -6.43
N THR A 183 5.18 -1.07 -5.77
CA THR A 183 4.44 -2.06 -4.97
C THR A 183 3.61 -3.00 -5.85
N ALA A 184 3.06 -4.07 -5.26
CA ALA A 184 2.18 -5.01 -5.97
C ALA A 184 1.04 -4.28 -6.70
N ALA A 185 0.80 -4.64 -7.95
CA ALA A 185 -0.25 -4.10 -8.83
C ALA A 185 -0.18 -2.58 -9.11
N ALA A 186 0.84 -1.89 -8.66
CA ALA A 186 1.09 -0.51 -9.03
C ALA A 186 2.02 -0.41 -10.25
N ASP A 187 2.62 0.72 -10.50
CA ASP A 187 3.55 0.95 -11.60
C ASP A 187 4.52 2.09 -11.28
N ALA A 188 5.39 2.43 -12.23
CA ALA A 188 6.43 3.46 -12.09
C ALA A 188 5.90 4.83 -11.62
N ARG A 189 4.62 5.14 -11.87
CA ARG A 189 4.01 6.40 -11.43
C ARG A 189 4.04 6.61 -9.93
N GLN A 190 4.18 5.54 -9.12
CA GLN A 190 4.40 5.68 -7.68
C GLN A 190 5.67 6.46 -7.33
N TRP A 191 6.64 6.51 -8.24
CA TRP A 191 7.92 7.19 -8.05
C TRP A 191 8.00 8.55 -8.76
N ARG A 192 6.88 9.04 -9.34
CA ARG A 192 6.88 10.29 -10.11
C ARG A 192 7.41 11.48 -9.30
N HIS A 193 7.06 11.57 -8.02
CA HIS A 193 7.55 12.65 -7.16
C HIS A 193 9.07 12.60 -6.97
N LEU A 194 9.66 11.40 -6.92
CA LEU A 194 11.12 11.24 -6.85
C LEU A 194 11.81 11.62 -8.16
N LEU A 195 11.18 11.32 -9.31
CA LEU A 195 11.66 11.73 -10.64
C LEU A 195 11.60 13.24 -10.84
N GLU A 196 10.70 13.94 -10.17
CA GLU A 196 10.53 15.39 -10.21
C GLU A 196 11.37 16.13 -9.16
N ASP A 197 11.92 15.42 -8.16
CA ASP A 197 12.61 16.02 -7.02
C ASP A 197 14.07 16.37 -7.36
N ARG A 198 14.35 17.66 -7.52
CA ARG A 198 15.71 18.16 -7.82
C ARG A 198 16.72 17.92 -6.71
N ARG A 199 16.29 17.68 -5.46
CA ARG A 199 17.18 17.27 -4.35
C ARG A 199 17.82 15.91 -4.65
N VAL A 200 17.13 15.07 -5.44
CA VAL A 200 17.58 13.74 -5.85
C VAL A 200 18.17 13.76 -7.26
N THR A 201 17.42 14.27 -8.25
CA THR A 201 17.80 14.20 -9.67
C THR A 201 19.04 15.03 -10.03
N SER A 202 19.46 15.97 -9.17
CA SER A 202 20.74 16.68 -9.32
C SER A 202 21.99 15.81 -9.06
N ARG A 203 21.83 14.66 -8.41
CA ARG A 203 22.93 13.76 -7.99
C ARG A 203 22.73 12.32 -8.43
N PHE A 204 21.49 11.93 -8.74
CA PHE A 204 21.11 10.58 -9.14
C PHE A 204 20.45 10.58 -10.51
N ARG A 205 20.76 9.56 -11.32
CA ARG A 205 19.96 9.15 -12.46
C ARG A 205 18.88 8.22 -11.91
N VAL A 206 17.70 8.76 -11.69
CA VAL A 206 16.54 8.02 -11.15
C VAL A 206 15.86 7.28 -12.29
N ILE A 207 15.63 5.99 -12.14
CA ILE A 207 14.96 5.13 -13.11
C ILE A 207 13.82 4.39 -12.39
N ALA A 208 12.58 4.57 -12.85
CA ALA A 208 11.41 3.83 -12.36
C ALA A 208 10.81 3.04 -13.52
N TYR A 209 10.51 1.77 -13.34
CA TYR A 209 10.04 0.89 -14.40
C TYR A 209 8.75 0.17 -14.02
N ASP A 210 7.95 -0.14 -15.06
CA ASP A 210 6.75 -0.96 -14.92
C ASP A 210 7.12 -2.44 -15.10
N LEU A 211 6.74 -3.31 -14.18
CA LEU A 211 6.80 -4.75 -14.40
C LEU A 211 5.94 -5.15 -15.62
N PRO A 212 6.19 -6.30 -16.27
CA PRO A 212 5.26 -6.84 -17.25
C PRO A 212 3.84 -6.95 -16.67
N TYR A 213 2.82 -6.65 -17.47
CA TYR A 213 1.40 -6.57 -17.09
C TYR A 213 1.02 -5.31 -16.27
N HIS A 214 1.99 -4.45 -15.94
CA HIS A 214 1.74 -3.23 -15.16
C HIS A 214 1.86 -1.98 -16.02
N GLY A 215 1.12 -0.96 -15.67
CA GLY A 215 1.22 0.36 -16.26
C GLY A 215 1.25 0.35 -17.78
N ARG A 216 2.37 0.78 -18.36
CA ARG A 216 2.61 0.82 -19.81
C ARG A 216 3.39 -0.38 -20.34
N SER A 217 3.87 -1.29 -19.46
CA SER A 217 4.50 -2.54 -19.86
C SER A 217 3.46 -3.59 -20.21
N LEU A 218 3.27 -3.82 -21.49
CA LEU A 218 2.33 -4.83 -21.96
C LEU A 218 2.78 -6.24 -21.58
N PRO A 219 1.82 -7.19 -21.45
CA PRO A 219 2.15 -8.59 -21.29
C PRO A 219 3.02 -9.11 -22.44
N ALA A 220 3.94 -10.01 -22.13
CA ALA A 220 4.65 -10.78 -23.13
C ALA A 220 3.76 -11.93 -23.60
N GLY A 221 3.75 -12.22 -24.91
CA GLY A 221 2.97 -13.31 -25.47
C GLY A 221 1.66 -12.90 -26.13
N GLU A 222 1.23 -13.72 -27.08
CA GLU A 222 0.09 -13.41 -27.96
C GLU A 222 -1.26 -13.66 -27.29
N ARG A 223 -1.31 -14.57 -26.30
CA ARG A 223 -2.55 -15.00 -25.63
C ARG A 223 -2.53 -14.73 -24.13
N TRP A 224 -1.92 -13.62 -23.73
CA TRP A 224 -1.75 -13.22 -22.32
C TRP A 224 -3.07 -13.26 -21.51
N TRP A 225 -4.21 -12.99 -22.13
CA TRP A 225 -5.53 -13.05 -21.48
C TRP A 225 -5.99 -14.46 -21.09
N ALA A 226 -5.37 -15.50 -21.67
CA ALA A 226 -5.63 -16.92 -21.38
C ALA A 226 -4.63 -17.48 -20.38
N GLU A 227 -3.60 -16.73 -20.03
CA GLU A 227 -2.52 -17.13 -19.12
C GLU A 227 -2.73 -16.52 -17.74
N GLU A 228 -2.28 -17.23 -16.73
CA GLU A 228 -2.26 -16.71 -15.38
C GLU A 228 -0.95 -15.96 -15.14
N TYR A 229 -1.04 -14.68 -14.77
CA TYR A 229 0.13 -13.93 -14.36
C TYR A 229 0.60 -14.39 -12.98
N VAL A 230 1.88 -14.75 -12.87
CA VAL A 230 2.55 -15.11 -11.63
C VAL A 230 3.94 -14.47 -11.62
N LEU A 231 4.22 -13.61 -10.66
CA LEU A 231 5.55 -13.08 -10.43
C LEU A 231 6.34 -14.05 -9.56
N THR A 232 7.38 -14.66 -10.13
CA THR A 232 8.33 -15.48 -9.38
C THR A 232 9.53 -14.66 -8.94
N ARG A 233 10.24 -15.12 -7.90
CA ARG A 233 11.50 -14.51 -7.45
C ARG A 233 12.53 -14.43 -8.57
N GLY A 234 12.69 -15.51 -9.33
CA GLY A 234 13.60 -15.55 -10.48
C GLY A 234 13.26 -14.47 -11.51
N ARG A 235 11.98 -14.34 -11.87
CA ARG A 235 11.53 -13.32 -12.83
C ARG A 235 11.70 -11.91 -12.28
N ALA A 236 11.34 -11.66 -11.02
CA ALA A 236 11.49 -10.34 -10.39
C ALA A 236 12.97 -9.89 -10.37
N MET A 237 13.88 -10.75 -9.90
CA MET A 237 15.32 -10.48 -9.92
C MET A 237 15.85 -10.33 -11.34
N GLY A 238 15.48 -11.26 -12.24
CA GLY A 238 15.91 -11.26 -13.64
C GLY A 238 15.56 -9.96 -14.36
N LEU A 239 14.36 -9.43 -14.15
CA LEU A 239 13.93 -8.15 -14.73
C LEU A 239 14.80 -6.98 -14.22
N ALA A 240 15.01 -6.88 -12.91
CA ALA A 240 15.81 -5.79 -12.32
C ALA A 240 17.30 -5.85 -12.78
N VAL A 241 17.89 -7.03 -12.76
CA VAL A 241 19.32 -7.24 -13.16
C VAL A 241 19.51 -7.01 -14.66
N THR A 242 18.61 -7.56 -15.48
CA THR A 242 18.69 -7.40 -16.94
C THR A 242 18.44 -5.95 -17.36
N LEU A 243 17.52 -5.25 -16.70
CA LEU A 243 17.30 -3.82 -16.93
C LEU A 243 18.53 -2.99 -16.55
N ALA A 244 19.13 -3.26 -15.39
CA ALA A 244 20.35 -2.57 -14.95
C ALA A 244 21.49 -2.76 -15.97
N ALA A 245 21.69 -3.99 -16.45
CA ALA A 245 22.70 -4.28 -17.47
C ALA A 245 22.39 -3.60 -18.81
N ALA A 246 21.14 -3.64 -19.28
CA ALA A 246 20.74 -3.07 -20.57
C ALA A 246 20.78 -1.54 -20.60
N LEU A 247 20.72 -0.87 -19.45
CA LEU A 247 20.86 0.57 -19.30
C LEU A 247 22.28 1.01 -18.88
N ASP A 248 23.24 0.08 -18.88
CA ASP A 248 24.64 0.28 -18.45
C ASP A 248 24.76 0.95 -17.07
N LEU A 249 23.96 0.48 -16.08
CA LEU A 249 24.00 1.03 -14.74
C LEU A 249 25.17 0.43 -13.94
N ASP A 250 26.16 1.27 -13.64
CA ASP A 250 27.29 0.83 -12.81
C ASP A 250 26.88 0.76 -11.34
N ARG A 251 26.69 -0.46 -10.85
CA ARG A 251 26.32 -0.79 -9.47
C ARG A 251 25.27 0.16 -8.90
N PRO A 252 24.01 0.15 -9.45
CA PRO A 252 22.98 1.07 -9.02
C PRO A 252 22.63 0.87 -7.53
N VAL A 253 22.09 1.93 -6.90
CA VAL A 253 21.29 1.81 -5.71
C VAL A 253 19.93 1.31 -6.12
N PHE A 254 19.41 0.26 -5.49
CA PHE A 254 18.05 -0.22 -5.70
C PHE A 254 17.15 0.27 -4.56
N VAL A 255 16.01 0.85 -4.89
CA VAL A 255 14.97 1.18 -3.91
C VAL A 255 13.64 0.57 -4.33
N GLY A 256 13.00 -0.15 -3.43
CA GLY A 256 11.70 -0.74 -3.70
C GLY A 256 10.82 -0.78 -2.46
N SER A 257 9.50 -0.74 -2.67
CA SER A 257 8.53 -0.78 -1.59
C SER A 257 7.66 -2.04 -1.64
N SER A 258 7.33 -2.62 -0.49
CA SER A 258 6.50 -3.82 -0.39
C SER A 258 7.11 -5.00 -1.16
N ILE A 259 6.52 -5.47 -2.27
CA ILE A 259 7.17 -6.48 -3.13
C ILE A 259 8.56 -6.01 -3.60
N GLY A 260 8.72 -4.72 -3.91
CA GLY A 260 10.02 -4.14 -4.23
C GLY A 260 10.97 -4.13 -3.04
N GLY A 261 10.47 -3.97 -1.82
CA GLY A 261 11.24 -4.07 -0.59
C GLY A 261 11.69 -5.51 -0.27
N MET A 262 10.86 -6.51 -0.61
CA MET A 262 11.23 -7.93 -0.56
C MET A 262 12.30 -8.23 -1.62
N LEU A 263 12.08 -7.77 -2.87
CA LEU A 263 13.03 -7.94 -3.97
C LEU A 263 14.39 -7.30 -3.64
N ALA A 264 14.43 -6.16 -2.96
CA ALA A 264 15.66 -5.52 -2.52
C ALA A 264 16.55 -6.48 -1.71
N LEU A 265 15.95 -7.25 -0.81
CA LEU A 265 16.68 -8.24 0.00
C LEU A 265 17.09 -9.47 -0.81
N ASP A 266 16.27 -9.95 -1.77
CA ASP A 266 16.68 -10.99 -2.70
C ASP A 266 17.88 -10.55 -3.57
N LEU A 267 17.86 -9.30 -4.07
CA LEU A 267 18.98 -8.73 -4.83
C LEU A 267 20.25 -8.62 -3.98
N ALA A 268 20.16 -8.18 -2.73
CA ALA A 268 21.28 -8.15 -1.81
C ALA A 268 21.82 -9.55 -1.52
N ARG A 269 20.98 -10.58 -1.53
CA ARG A 269 21.39 -11.96 -1.28
C ARG A 269 22.03 -12.63 -2.50
N TYR A 270 21.43 -12.46 -3.69
CA TYR A 270 21.79 -13.22 -4.87
C TYR A 270 22.57 -12.40 -5.92
N HIS A 271 22.54 -11.06 -5.84
CA HIS A 271 23.13 -10.14 -6.83
C HIS A 271 23.94 -9.00 -6.17
N GLN A 272 24.57 -9.28 -5.05
CA GLN A 272 25.33 -8.30 -4.24
C GLN A 272 26.50 -7.63 -4.98
N ASP A 273 26.96 -8.19 -6.10
CA ASP A 273 27.98 -7.55 -6.95
C ASP A 273 27.37 -6.57 -7.96
N THR A 274 26.11 -6.77 -8.31
CA THR A 274 25.40 -5.93 -9.27
C THR A 274 24.95 -4.61 -8.64
N PHE A 275 24.57 -4.63 -7.37
CA PHE A 275 24.04 -3.46 -6.65
C PHE A 275 25.02 -3.00 -5.57
N ARG A 276 25.22 -1.67 -5.42
CA ARG A 276 26.05 -1.12 -4.32
C ARG A 276 25.31 -1.06 -3.00
N ALA A 277 23.99 -0.87 -3.09
CA ALA A 277 23.10 -0.82 -1.94
C ALA A 277 21.67 -1.16 -2.34
N VAL A 278 20.91 -1.64 -1.37
CA VAL A 278 19.45 -1.79 -1.48
C VAL A 278 18.77 -1.04 -0.35
N ILE A 279 17.70 -0.32 -0.70
CA ILE A 279 16.84 0.40 0.22
C ILE A 279 15.48 -0.31 0.19
N ALA A 280 15.21 -1.11 1.21
CA ALA A 280 13.99 -1.89 1.33
C ALA A 280 12.93 -1.10 2.10
N LEU A 281 11.99 -0.47 1.38
CA LEU A 281 10.84 0.16 2.00
C LEU A 281 9.78 -0.92 2.25
N GLN A 282 9.29 -1.05 3.49
CA GLN A 282 8.33 -2.06 3.91
C GLN A 282 8.73 -3.49 3.49
N GLY A 283 10.04 -3.77 3.54
CA GLY A 283 10.64 -5.06 3.19
C GLY A 283 10.93 -5.92 4.40
N GLY A 284 11.22 -7.20 4.15
CA GLY A 284 11.63 -8.16 5.20
C GLY A 284 12.05 -9.49 4.60
N LEU A 285 12.55 -10.40 5.44
CA LEU A 285 13.04 -11.72 5.01
C LEU A 285 11.92 -12.69 4.59
N ARG A 286 10.70 -12.36 4.92
CA ARG A 286 9.47 -13.07 4.51
C ARG A 286 8.23 -12.22 4.82
N SER A 287 7.11 -12.52 4.20
CA SER A 287 5.83 -11.99 4.62
C SER A 287 5.28 -12.71 5.86
N SER A 288 4.26 -12.13 6.51
CA SER A 288 3.57 -12.74 7.65
C SER A 288 2.90 -14.09 7.33
N GLY A 289 2.50 -14.32 6.07
CA GLY A 289 1.89 -15.58 5.61
C GLY A 289 2.91 -16.66 5.24
N GLY A 290 4.09 -16.28 4.71
CA GLY A 290 5.14 -17.20 4.25
C GLY A 290 4.61 -18.29 3.30
N LEU A 291 5.28 -19.43 3.29
CA LEU A 291 4.89 -20.64 2.55
C LEU A 291 3.83 -21.48 3.27
N SER A 292 3.17 -20.98 4.30
CA SER A 292 2.14 -21.70 5.04
C SER A 292 0.89 -22.00 4.19
N GLU A 293 0.13 -23.03 4.58
CA GLU A 293 -1.17 -23.29 3.95
C GLU A 293 -2.13 -22.10 4.03
N GLU A 294 -2.06 -21.33 5.12
CA GLU A 294 -2.84 -20.10 5.29
C GLU A 294 -2.42 -19.03 4.26
N GLY A 295 -1.11 -18.86 4.02
CA GLY A 295 -0.59 -17.99 2.96
C GLY A 295 -1.07 -18.42 1.58
N MET A 296 -1.02 -19.72 1.28
CA MET A 296 -1.53 -20.28 0.02
C MET A 296 -3.05 -20.13 -0.11
N ALA A 297 -3.80 -20.34 0.97
CA ALA A 297 -5.26 -20.13 0.97
C ALA A 297 -5.60 -18.66 0.76
N ARG A 298 -4.83 -17.74 1.37
CA ARG A 298 -4.97 -16.29 1.15
C ARG A 298 -4.73 -15.92 -0.32
N MET A 299 -3.69 -16.47 -0.95
CA MET A 299 -3.40 -16.25 -2.36
C MET A 299 -4.54 -16.73 -3.27
N ARG A 300 -5.04 -17.94 -3.04
CA ARG A 300 -6.19 -18.47 -3.79
C ARG A 300 -7.43 -17.60 -3.63
N ARG A 301 -7.68 -17.08 -2.42
CA ARG A 301 -8.81 -16.17 -2.17
C ARG A 301 -8.67 -14.86 -2.94
N PHE A 302 -7.48 -14.24 -2.98
CA PHE A 302 -7.26 -13.03 -3.76
C PHE A 302 -7.49 -13.24 -5.25
N ARG A 303 -7.08 -14.38 -5.81
CA ARG A 303 -7.33 -14.73 -7.22
C ARG A 303 -8.83 -14.83 -7.52
N VAL A 304 -9.57 -15.50 -6.65
CA VAL A 304 -11.03 -15.63 -6.82
C VAL A 304 -11.70 -14.26 -6.67
N ASP A 305 -11.34 -13.51 -5.63
CA ASP A 305 -11.89 -12.20 -5.37
C ASP A 305 -11.67 -11.23 -6.54
N GLU A 306 -10.49 -11.22 -7.13
CA GLU A 306 -10.18 -10.32 -8.26
C GLU A 306 -10.93 -10.66 -9.54
N ARG A 307 -11.43 -11.88 -9.70
CA ARG A 307 -12.28 -12.27 -10.83
C ARG A 307 -13.75 -11.91 -10.61
N LEU A 308 -14.17 -11.76 -9.38
CA LEU A 308 -15.58 -11.66 -9.00
C LEU A 308 -15.96 -10.31 -8.41
N VAL A 309 -15.00 -9.43 -8.09
CA VAL A 309 -15.21 -8.17 -7.41
C VAL A 309 -14.84 -6.97 -8.30
N ASP A 310 -15.29 -5.81 -7.87
CA ASP A 310 -14.96 -4.52 -8.46
C ASP A 310 -13.44 -4.33 -8.59
N PRO A 311 -12.91 -4.07 -9.81
CA PRO A 311 -11.48 -3.88 -10.04
C PRO A 311 -10.88 -2.68 -9.28
N ALA A 312 -11.68 -1.72 -8.84
CA ALA A 312 -11.24 -0.61 -8.00
C ALA A 312 -11.07 -1.00 -6.51
N LEU A 313 -11.58 -2.18 -6.11
CA LEU A 313 -11.55 -2.61 -4.71
C LEU A 313 -10.12 -2.80 -4.14
N PRO A 314 -9.10 -3.29 -4.89
CA PRO A 314 -7.73 -3.31 -4.38
C PRO A 314 -7.26 -1.94 -3.93
N GLY A 315 -7.46 -0.88 -4.72
CA GLY A 315 -7.14 0.49 -4.34
C GLY A 315 -7.87 0.95 -3.08
N ALA A 316 -9.17 0.69 -2.99
CA ALA A 316 -9.95 1.01 -1.80
C ALA A 316 -9.43 0.29 -0.55
N ARG A 317 -9.05 -0.98 -0.66
CA ARG A 317 -8.48 -1.76 0.45
C ARG A 317 -7.10 -1.26 0.90
N GLN A 318 -6.27 -0.76 -0.03
CA GLN A 318 -4.95 -0.23 0.29
C GLN A 318 -5.04 1.07 1.12
N SER A 319 -6.13 1.81 1.03
CA SER A 319 -6.32 3.04 1.81
C SER A 319 -6.18 2.84 3.33
N GLY A 320 -6.50 1.65 3.85
CA GLY A 320 -6.31 1.29 5.26
C GLY A 320 -4.85 1.00 5.68
N MET A 321 -3.90 1.04 4.74
CA MET A 321 -2.46 0.88 4.99
C MET A 321 -1.70 2.22 4.90
N MET A 322 -2.36 3.28 4.47
CA MET A 322 -1.78 4.62 4.38
C MET A 322 -1.81 5.32 5.73
N SER A 323 -0.92 6.28 5.90
CA SER A 323 -0.97 7.16 7.05
C SER A 323 -2.28 7.99 7.03
N PRO A 324 -2.98 8.08 8.16
CA PRO A 324 -4.12 8.98 8.27
C PRO A 324 -3.69 10.46 8.25
N ALA A 325 -2.42 10.74 8.49
CA ALA A 325 -1.83 12.07 8.42
C ALA A 325 -1.33 12.43 7.01
N ALA A 326 -1.31 11.48 6.06
CA ALA A 326 -0.91 11.76 4.69
C ALA A 326 -1.87 12.77 4.02
N PRO A 327 -1.37 13.66 3.14
CA PRO A 327 -2.20 14.55 2.36
C PRO A 327 -3.26 13.79 1.57
N GLU A 328 -4.49 14.31 1.50
CA GLU A 328 -5.59 13.65 0.78
C GLU A 328 -5.23 13.41 -0.69
N ALA A 329 -4.57 14.37 -1.35
CA ALA A 329 -4.12 14.22 -2.74
C ALA A 329 -3.21 13.00 -2.93
N GLY A 330 -2.24 12.77 -2.04
CA GLY A 330 -1.34 11.63 -2.09
C GLY A 330 -2.06 10.30 -1.83
N ARG A 331 -3.04 10.30 -0.92
CA ARG A 331 -3.88 9.11 -0.68
C ARG A 331 -4.73 8.75 -1.89
N GLN A 332 -5.36 9.73 -2.53
CA GLN A 332 -6.15 9.53 -3.74
C GLN A 332 -5.27 9.10 -4.92
N GLU A 333 -4.08 9.68 -5.07
CA GLU A 333 -3.10 9.27 -6.06
C GLU A 333 -2.70 7.80 -5.90
N THR A 334 -2.37 7.38 -4.68
CA THR A 334 -2.03 5.99 -4.39
C THR A 334 -3.18 5.05 -4.76
N MET A 335 -4.43 5.41 -4.43
CA MET A 335 -5.61 4.61 -4.81
C MET A 335 -5.81 4.54 -6.32
N LEU A 336 -5.54 5.64 -7.04
CA LEU A 336 -5.65 5.70 -8.49
C LEU A 336 -4.68 4.74 -9.18
N HIS A 337 -3.45 4.60 -8.69
CA HIS A 337 -2.49 3.64 -9.23
C HIS A 337 -3.05 2.21 -9.18
N TYR A 338 -3.66 1.81 -8.06
CA TYR A 338 -4.29 0.50 -7.92
C TYR A 338 -5.53 0.32 -8.79
N ALA A 339 -6.34 1.37 -8.97
CA ALA A 339 -7.54 1.31 -9.80
C ALA A 339 -7.23 1.12 -11.30
N GLN A 340 -6.01 1.41 -11.72
CA GLN A 340 -5.55 1.24 -13.10
C GLN A 340 -4.80 -0.09 -13.34
N SER A 341 -4.76 -0.97 -12.35
CA SER A 341 -4.13 -2.27 -12.45
C SER A 341 -4.96 -3.23 -13.31
N ALA A 342 -4.28 -4.08 -14.08
CA ALA A 342 -4.95 -5.14 -14.82
C ALA A 342 -5.52 -6.20 -13.87
N PRO A 343 -6.66 -6.82 -14.23
CA PRO A 343 -7.24 -7.92 -13.44
C PRO A 343 -6.25 -9.08 -13.24
N GLY A 344 -6.18 -9.61 -12.03
CA GLY A 344 -5.33 -10.75 -11.66
C GLY A 344 -3.86 -10.41 -11.37
N VAL A 345 -3.39 -9.20 -11.70
CA VAL A 345 -2.00 -8.80 -11.51
C VAL A 345 -1.65 -8.71 -10.02
N TYR A 346 -2.51 -8.11 -9.22
CA TYR A 346 -2.31 -8.02 -7.78
C TYR A 346 -2.11 -9.40 -7.11
N ALA A 347 -2.91 -10.39 -7.50
CA ALA A 347 -2.78 -11.75 -6.98
C ALA A 347 -1.47 -12.41 -7.43
N GLY A 348 -1.07 -12.18 -8.68
CA GLY A 348 0.18 -12.70 -9.23
C GLY A 348 1.42 -12.13 -8.53
N ASP A 349 1.42 -10.85 -8.22
CA ASP A 349 2.50 -10.21 -7.46
C ASP A 349 2.56 -10.71 -6.00
N LEU A 350 1.38 -10.93 -5.39
CA LEU A 350 1.32 -11.48 -4.04
C LEU A 350 1.81 -12.94 -3.96
N TYR A 351 1.88 -13.66 -5.09
CA TYR A 351 2.56 -14.96 -5.11
C TYR A 351 4.05 -14.80 -4.75
N PHE A 352 4.76 -13.86 -5.38
CA PHE A 352 6.13 -13.55 -5.01
C PHE A 352 6.22 -13.17 -3.54
N HIS A 353 5.44 -12.17 -3.11
CA HIS A 353 5.48 -11.64 -1.75
C HIS A 353 5.20 -12.67 -0.65
N SER A 354 4.23 -13.58 -0.87
CA SER A 354 3.70 -14.43 0.20
C SER A 354 4.10 -15.90 0.10
N VAL A 355 4.61 -16.33 -1.05
CA VAL A 355 4.92 -17.74 -1.32
C VAL A 355 6.39 -17.93 -1.70
N ASP A 356 6.88 -17.17 -2.69
CA ASP A 356 8.18 -17.45 -3.32
C ASP A 356 9.35 -16.69 -2.66
N HIS A 357 9.10 -15.48 -2.14
CA HIS A 357 10.09 -14.75 -1.36
C HIS A 357 10.23 -15.34 0.04
N TYR A 358 11.39 -15.93 0.34
CA TYR A 358 11.70 -16.48 1.66
C TYR A 358 13.22 -16.52 1.88
N LEU A 359 13.72 -15.65 2.74
CA LEU A 359 15.15 -15.55 3.09
C LEU A 359 15.46 -15.88 4.55
N ARG A 360 14.47 -16.38 5.30
CA ARG A 360 14.66 -16.77 6.69
C ARG A 360 15.67 -17.91 6.76
N GLY A 361 16.72 -17.71 7.58
CA GLY A 361 17.84 -18.65 7.68
C GLY A 361 18.97 -18.37 6.67
N GLU A 362 18.78 -17.49 5.69
CA GLU A 362 19.80 -17.08 4.72
C GLU A 362 20.31 -15.64 4.94
N ALA A 363 19.78 -14.91 5.92
CA ALA A 363 20.13 -13.53 6.21
C ALA A 363 21.63 -13.32 6.42
N HIS A 364 22.31 -14.29 7.06
CA HIS A 364 23.75 -14.27 7.31
C HIS A 364 24.62 -14.41 6.03
N LEU A 365 24.01 -14.78 4.89
CA LEU A 365 24.68 -14.88 3.60
C LEU A 365 24.64 -13.57 2.81
N ILE A 366 23.99 -12.55 3.31
CA ILE A 366 23.97 -11.20 2.74
C ILE A 366 25.22 -10.47 3.22
N ASP A 367 26.12 -10.16 2.28
CA ASP A 367 27.36 -9.42 2.57
C ASP A 367 27.10 -7.91 2.41
N THR A 368 26.81 -7.25 3.52
CA THR A 368 26.56 -5.80 3.54
C THR A 368 27.80 -4.96 3.25
N GLY A 369 29.01 -5.55 3.27
CA GLY A 369 30.24 -4.91 2.78
C GLY A 369 30.26 -4.80 1.25
N ARG A 370 29.58 -5.69 0.54
CA ARG A 370 29.46 -5.69 -0.94
C ARG A 370 28.21 -4.95 -1.41
N CYS A 371 27.07 -5.17 -0.75
CA CYS A 371 25.80 -4.52 -1.04
C CYS A 371 25.17 -4.07 0.28
N GLN A 372 25.19 -2.77 0.55
CA GLN A 372 24.62 -2.23 1.80
C GLN A 372 23.11 -2.43 1.85
N VAL A 373 22.59 -2.73 3.04
CA VAL A 373 21.16 -2.96 3.26
C VAL A 373 20.59 -1.91 4.21
N ARG A 374 19.60 -1.15 3.73
CA ARG A 374 18.86 -0.15 4.49
C ARG A 374 17.38 -0.52 4.49
N LEU A 375 16.80 -0.74 5.66
CA LEU A 375 15.37 -1.00 5.83
C LEU A 375 14.69 0.24 6.41
N LEU A 376 13.64 0.72 5.75
CA LEU A 376 12.83 1.84 6.19
C LEU A 376 11.36 1.43 6.15
N THR A 377 10.64 1.59 7.27
CA THR A 377 9.24 1.16 7.34
C THR A 377 8.39 2.24 7.99
N GLY A 378 7.25 2.54 7.34
CA GLY A 378 6.28 3.49 7.83
C GLY A 378 5.64 3.05 9.14
N GLU A 379 5.48 3.97 10.08
CA GLU A 379 4.89 3.74 11.40
C GLU A 379 3.48 3.13 11.33
N PHE A 380 2.70 3.53 10.31
CA PHE A 380 1.33 3.05 10.11
C PHE A 380 1.26 1.72 9.35
N ASP A 381 2.37 1.22 8.83
CA ASP A 381 2.48 -0.15 8.33
C ASP A 381 2.84 -1.12 9.48
N TYR A 382 1.98 -1.14 10.48
CA TYR A 382 2.18 -1.88 11.72
C TYR A 382 2.50 -3.38 11.52
N ALA A 383 2.05 -3.98 10.41
CA ALA A 383 2.32 -5.38 10.10
C ALA A 383 3.76 -5.60 9.64
N MET A 384 4.33 -4.62 8.92
CA MET A 384 5.68 -4.72 8.38
C MET A 384 6.75 -4.22 9.37
N VAL A 385 6.43 -3.33 10.29
CA VAL A 385 7.40 -2.80 11.27
C VAL A 385 8.18 -3.92 11.98
N PRO A 386 7.54 -4.90 12.66
CA PRO A 386 8.29 -5.98 13.33
C PRO A 386 9.03 -6.89 12.35
N ILE A 387 8.52 -7.07 11.14
CA ILE A 387 9.15 -7.91 10.09
C ILE A 387 10.44 -7.26 9.60
N SER A 388 10.41 -5.95 9.34
CA SER A 388 11.58 -5.18 8.91
C SER A 388 12.62 -5.04 10.01
N GLN A 389 12.20 -4.87 11.26
CA GLN A 389 13.09 -4.86 12.44
C GLN A 389 13.85 -6.19 12.55
N THR A 390 13.11 -7.30 12.52
CA THR A 390 13.70 -8.65 12.56
C THR A 390 14.69 -8.86 11.40
N ALA A 391 14.36 -8.38 10.19
CA ALA A 391 15.27 -8.48 9.06
C ALA A 391 16.58 -7.71 9.30
N ALA A 392 16.52 -6.51 9.87
CA ALA A 392 17.70 -5.73 10.20
C ALA A 392 18.56 -6.37 11.32
N GLU A 393 17.91 -7.05 12.28
CA GLU A 393 18.60 -7.78 13.34
C GLU A 393 19.30 -9.04 12.83
N GLU A 394 18.68 -9.75 11.87
CA GLU A 394 19.20 -11.00 11.31
C GLU A 394 20.25 -10.79 10.20
N ILE A 395 20.25 -9.64 9.49
CA ILE A 395 21.23 -9.31 8.43
C ILE A 395 22.40 -8.55 9.04
N PRO A 396 23.63 -9.11 9.09
CA PRO A 396 24.78 -8.43 9.68
C PRO A 396 25.11 -7.11 8.96
N GLY A 397 25.12 -6.00 9.70
CA GLY A 397 25.43 -4.67 9.16
C GLY A 397 24.26 -3.95 8.47
N ALA A 398 23.08 -4.53 8.43
CA ALA A 398 21.88 -3.81 7.99
C ALA A 398 21.41 -2.78 9.01
N THR A 399 20.69 -1.77 8.56
CA THR A 399 20.09 -0.75 9.43
C THR A 399 18.58 -0.69 9.27
N PHE A 400 17.87 -0.34 10.34
CA PHE A 400 16.42 -0.12 10.34
C PHE A 400 16.09 1.31 10.74
N THR A 401 15.15 1.93 10.02
CA THR A 401 14.59 3.24 10.34
C THR A 401 13.06 3.18 10.33
N LEU A 402 12.45 3.53 11.46
CA LEU A 402 11.00 3.73 11.55
C LEU A 402 10.64 5.13 11.04
N MET A 403 9.88 5.20 9.94
CA MET A 403 9.44 6.46 9.36
C MET A 403 8.15 6.92 10.02
N LYS A 404 8.26 7.90 10.92
CA LYS A 404 7.13 8.49 11.63
C LYS A 404 6.20 9.23 10.66
N GLY A 405 4.89 9.09 10.87
CA GLY A 405 3.88 9.75 10.06
C GLY A 405 3.61 9.11 8.69
N LEU A 406 4.33 8.04 8.32
CA LEU A 406 4.18 7.37 7.03
C LEU A 406 3.54 5.99 7.17
N GLY A 407 2.84 5.55 6.12
CA GLY A 407 2.24 4.24 5.99
C GLY A 407 3.01 3.34 5.02
N HIS A 408 2.26 2.52 4.29
CA HIS A 408 2.81 1.50 3.39
C HIS A 408 3.29 2.04 2.04
N PHE A 409 2.86 3.24 1.64
CA PHE A 409 3.11 3.83 0.33
C PHE A 409 3.80 5.19 0.40
N PRO A 410 4.92 5.32 1.15
CA PRO A 410 5.50 6.62 1.48
C PRO A 410 5.82 7.47 0.25
N MET A 411 6.20 6.84 -0.88
CA MET A 411 6.59 7.52 -2.11
C MET A 411 5.44 8.26 -2.81
N SER A 412 4.19 7.82 -2.61
CA SER A 412 3.00 8.40 -3.23
C SER A 412 2.02 9.01 -2.22
N GLU A 413 1.97 8.50 -0.99
CA GLU A 413 1.06 9.05 0.02
C GLU A 413 1.55 10.36 0.64
N ASP A 414 2.87 10.51 0.85
CA ASP A 414 3.49 11.73 1.37
C ASP A 414 4.99 11.78 1.04
N HIS A 415 5.29 12.25 -0.17
CA HIS A 415 6.65 12.34 -0.68
C HIS A 415 7.54 13.24 0.20
N GLU A 416 7.05 14.40 0.63
CA GLU A 416 7.85 15.33 1.43
C GLU A 416 8.24 14.73 2.77
N GLN A 417 7.33 14.01 3.41
CA GLN A 417 7.66 13.29 4.66
C GLN A 417 8.64 12.14 4.40
N LEU A 418 8.52 11.43 3.27
CA LEU A 418 9.49 10.40 2.88
C LEU A 418 10.90 10.97 2.74
N MET A 419 11.03 12.15 2.12
CA MET A 419 12.33 12.76 1.86
C MET A 419 13.10 13.09 3.15
N ASN A 420 12.43 13.30 4.29
CA ASN A 420 13.10 13.47 5.59
C ASN A 420 13.91 12.22 6.00
N TYR A 421 13.53 11.05 5.49
CA TYR A 421 14.18 9.77 5.78
C TYR A 421 15.06 9.27 4.63
N LEU A 422 14.62 9.48 3.40
CA LEU A 422 15.32 8.93 2.23
C LEU A 422 16.54 9.75 1.82
N LEU A 423 16.49 11.09 1.88
CA LEU A 423 17.63 11.95 1.53
C LEU A 423 18.89 11.67 2.37
N PRO A 424 18.80 11.53 3.70
CA PRO A 424 19.98 11.16 4.50
C PRO A 424 20.60 9.83 4.07
N VAL A 425 19.76 8.82 3.73
CA VAL A 425 20.25 7.51 3.26
C VAL A 425 20.88 7.62 1.89
N LEU A 426 20.29 8.36 0.96
CA LEU A 426 20.83 8.58 -0.38
C LEU A 426 22.15 9.35 -0.35
N ALA A 427 22.34 10.24 0.62
CA ALA A 427 23.58 11.01 0.74
C ALA A 427 24.84 10.14 0.96
N ASP A 428 24.68 8.91 1.47
CA ASP A 428 25.78 7.96 1.63
C ASP A 428 26.31 7.44 0.28
N TYR A 429 25.58 7.64 -0.82
CA TYR A 429 25.88 7.03 -2.14
C TYR A 429 26.17 8.05 -3.24
N ALA A 430 25.94 9.33 -2.99
CA ALA A 430 25.99 10.40 -4.00
C ALA A 430 27.34 11.12 -4.08
#